data_fd993c243739f1df33e97046c31b6f8f
#
_entry.id   fd993c243739f1df33e97046c31b6f8f
#
_cell.length_a   1.000
_cell.length_b   1.000
_cell.length_c   1.000
_cell.angle_alpha   90.00
_cell.angle_beta   90.00
_cell.angle_gamma   90.00
#
_symmetry.space_group_name_H-M   'P 1'
#
loop_
_entity.id
_entity.type
_entity.pdbx_description
1 polymer ?
#
loop_
_entity_poly.entity_id
_entity_poly.type
_entity_poly.pdbx_seq_one_letter_code
_entity_poly.pdbx_strand_id
1 'polypeptide(L)'
;MSSEVKAFYDDYGIKEWNRLDENAYSRINYLLHMHFIKEHLEPGTRVLDAGCGTGRFSIEFANLGCDVTLFDISEEQLRIANSKIDEANVKNNIDSIIQGDLNEKMKFPDEHFDVVVCYGAPLSYILEKRDDVIKEFSRILKPSGKLFVSVNNKWGILKMLIGRQMTDFFSDPDYWYIDQVIESGDLPRHEKVDHPARHFFEAKELRALLDNNGFSTVKLGGSPCISCGHQANLEEISKNNEALKTIINIELETYTKDTMVDNGEFLLAMGRKV
;
A
#
# COMPACT_ATOMS: atom_id res chain seq x y z
N MET A 1 14.19 9.77 -10.23
CA MET A 1 13.03 8.95 -9.81
C MET A 1 12.78 9.09 -8.32
N SER A 2 13.67 8.66 -7.42
CA SER A 2 13.47 8.83 -5.96
C SER A 2 13.26 10.28 -5.53
N SER A 3 14.03 11.21 -6.08
CA SER A 3 13.86 12.65 -5.80
C SER A 3 12.53 13.22 -6.25
N GLU A 4 11.96 12.69 -7.32
CA GLU A 4 10.64 13.07 -7.83
C GLU A 4 9.51 12.53 -6.93
N VAL A 5 9.60 11.27 -6.50
CA VAL A 5 8.66 10.67 -5.54
C VAL A 5 8.71 11.43 -4.22
N LYS A 6 9.93 11.75 -3.72
CA LYS A 6 10.12 12.57 -2.53
C LYS A 6 9.43 13.93 -2.67
N ALA A 7 9.72 14.66 -3.75
CA ALA A 7 9.14 15.99 -3.97
C ALA A 7 7.61 15.96 -4.06
N PHE A 8 7.04 14.93 -4.72
CA PHE A 8 5.60 14.74 -4.80
C PHE A 8 4.98 14.56 -3.41
N TYR A 9 5.52 13.67 -2.57
CA TYR A 9 4.96 13.42 -1.24
C TYR A 9 5.26 14.54 -0.25
N ASP A 10 6.37 15.28 -0.39
CA ASP A 10 6.62 16.49 0.39
C ASP A 10 5.54 17.56 0.10
N ASP A 11 5.14 17.75 -1.17
CA ASP A 11 4.06 18.67 -1.57
C ASP A 11 2.67 18.15 -1.20
N TYR A 12 2.45 16.84 -1.33
CA TYR A 12 1.17 16.21 -1.00
C TYR A 12 0.81 16.35 0.48
N GLY A 13 1.80 16.32 1.36
CA GLY A 13 1.70 16.68 2.77
C GLY A 13 0.56 15.98 3.51
N ILE A 14 -0.25 16.77 4.24
CA ILE A 14 -1.37 16.27 5.07
C ILE A 14 -2.50 15.59 4.27
N LYS A 15 -2.56 15.77 2.96
CA LYS A 15 -3.55 15.10 2.11
C LYS A 15 -3.40 13.57 2.20
N GLU A 16 -2.15 13.08 2.36
CA GLU A 16 -1.87 11.65 2.55
C GLU A 16 -2.55 11.09 3.80
N TRP A 17 -2.56 11.82 4.90
CA TRP A 17 -3.30 11.43 6.10
C TRP A 17 -4.80 11.38 5.87
N ASN A 18 -5.35 12.40 5.24
CA ASN A 18 -6.80 12.59 5.09
C ASN A 18 -7.42 11.57 4.10
N ARG A 19 -6.67 11.18 3.05
CA ARG A 19 -7.19 10.33 1.97
C ARG A 19 -7.77 8.99 2.44
N LEU A 20 -7.29 8.45 3.56
CA LEU A 20 -7.75 7.15 4.08
C LEU A 20 -9.11 7.22 4.79
N ASP A 21 -9.59 8.43 5.14
CA ASP A 21 -10.89 8.66 5.77
C ASP A 21 -11.83 9.53 4.91
N GLU A 22 -11.39 9.98 3.74
CA GLU A 22 -12.06 10.96 2.91
C GLU A 22 -13.51 10.56 2.55
N ASN A 23 -13.73 9.27 2.32
CA ASN A 23 -15.03 8.74 1.90
C ASN A 23 -15.20 7.28 2.33
N ALA A 24 -16.38 6.70 2.11
CA ALA A 24 -16.68 5.32 2.47
C ALA A 24 -15.76 4.31 1.79
N TYR A 25 -15.38 4.56 0.54
CA TYR A 25 -14.47 3.70 -0.22
C TYR A 25 -13.07 3.65 0.40
N SER A 26 -12.52 4.82 0.75
CA SER A 26 -11.20 4.94 1.40
C SER A 26 -11.19 4.24 2.77
N ARG A 27 -12.26 4.37 3.55
CA ARG A 27 -12.40 3.67 4.83
C ARG A 27 -12.46 2.15 4.68
N ILE A 28 -13.17 1.63 3.67
CA ILE A 28 -13.19 0.18 3.38
C ILE A 28 -11.80 -0.30 2.96
N ASN A 29 -11.12 0.45 2.08
CA ASN A 29 -9.76 0.12 1.67
C ASN A 29 -8.81 0.02 2.88
N TYR A 30 -8.82 1.01 3.75
CA TYR A 30 -8.04 1.00 4.98
C TYR A 30 -8.38 -0.18 5.89
N LEU A 31 -9.68 -0.46 6.10
CA LEU A 31 -10.16 -1.59 6.90
C LEU A 31 -9.64 -2.93 6.35
N LEU A 32 -9.68 -3.14 5.04
CA LEU A 32 -9.20 -4.38 4.42
C LEU A 32 -7.69 -4.56 4.58
N HIS A 33 -6.88 -3.49 4.45
CA HIS A 33 -5.45 -3.53 4.74
C HIS A 33 -5.19 -3.94 6.20
N MET A 34 -5.89 -3.33 7.16
CA MET A 34 -5.77 -3.70 8.57
C MET A 34 -6.25 -5.12 8.85
N HIS A 35 -7.37 -5.53 8.26
CA HIS A 35 -7.88 -6.90 8.41
C HIS A 35 -6.90 -7.96 7.87
N PHE A 36 -6.17 -7.62 6.79
CA PHE A 36 -5.21 -8.54 6.15
C PHE A 36 -3.99 -8.85 7.04
N ILE A 37 -3.58 -7.93 7.91
CA ILE A 37 -2.38 -8.06 8.74
C ILE A 37 -2.68 -8.33 10.21
N LYS A 38 -3.83 -7.89 10.74
CA LYS A 38 -4.10 -7.77 12.18
C LYS A 38 -3.84 -9.05 12.97
N GLU A 39 -4.19 -10.22 12.44
CA GLU A 39 -3.98 -11.51 13.10
C GLU A 39 -2.50 -11.93 13.25
N HIS A 40 -1.60 -11.15 12.64
CA HIS A 40 -0.15 -11.39 12.65
C HIS A 40 0.62 -10.38 13.50
N LEU A 41 -0.09 -9.51 14.20
CA LEU A 41 0.47 -8.48 15.08
C LEU A 41 0.10 -8.77 16.53
N GLU A 42 1.12 -8.95 17.36
CA GLU A 42 0.99 -9.20 18.79
C GLU A 42 1.84 -8.16 19.56
N PRO A 43 1.53 -7.86 20.83
CA PRO A 43 2.36 -6.97 21.65
C PRO A 43 3.83 -7.41 21.67
N GLY A 44 4.73 -6.47 21.43
CA GLY A 44 6.18 -6.70 21.34
C GLY A 44 6.68 -7.19 19.99
N THR A 45 5.80 -7.35 18.97
CA THR A 45 6.22 -7.59 17.58
C THR A 45 7.02 -6.40 17.07
N ARG A 46 8.23 -6.61 16.57
CA ARG A 46 9.05 -5.57 15.94
C ARG A 46 8.61 -5.40 14.48
N VAL A 47 8.03 -4.25 14.17
CA VAL A 47 7.48 -3.92 12.86
C VAL A 47 8.30 -2.82 12.19
N LEU A 48 8.72 -3.03 10.95
CA LEU A 48 9.14 -1.95 10.05
C LEU A 48 7.96 -1.55 9.17
N ASP A 49 7.55 -0.29 9.22
CA ASP A 49 6.60 0.32 8.27
C ASP A 49 7.41 1.06 7.20
N ALA A 50 7.62 0.41 6.05
CA ALA A 50 8.51 0.82 4.97
C ALA A 50 7.73 1.60 3.89
N GLY A 51 7.95 2.90 3.80
CA GLY A 51 7.10 3.83 3.06
C GLY A 51 5.88 4.20 3.88
N CYS A 52 6.08 4.52 5.17
CA CYS A 52 5.01 4.73 6.15
C CYS A 52 4.16 5.99 5.90
N GLY A 53 4.62 6.92 5.04
CA GLY A 53 3.96 8.19 4.82
C GLY A 53 3.72 8.94 6.14
N THR A 54 2.48 9.37 6.37
CA THR A 54 2.07 10.08 7.59
C THR A 54 1.87 9.16 8.81
N GLY A 55 2.28 7.88 8.76
CA GLY A 55 2.26 6.96 9.90
C GLY A 55 0.88 6.40 10.26
N ARG A 56 -0.08 6.42 9.35
CA ARG A 56 -1.46 6.01 9.62
C ARG A 56 -1.55 4.54 10.07
N PHE A 57 -0.85 3.64 9.38
CA PHE A 57 -0.77 2.23 9.77
C PHE A 57 0.16 2.02 10.98
N SER A 58 1.28 2.76 11.05
CA SER A 58 2.22 2.72 12.18
C SER A 58 1.53 2.96 13.52
N ILE A 59 0.61 3.93 13.59
CA ILE A 59 -0.17 4.23 14.80
C ILE A 59 -1.07 3.06 15.19
N GLU A 60 -1.71 2.40 14.23
CA GLU A 60 -2.51 1.21 14.52
C GLU A 60 -1.66 0.04 15.04
N PHE A 61 -0.49 -0.17 14.46
CA PHE A 61 0.44 -1.20 14.93
C PHE A 61 0.92 -0.90 16.35
N ALA A 62 1.25 0.37 16.63
CA ALA A 62 1.62 0.82 17.97
C ALA A 62 0.47 0.66 18.99
N ASN A 63 -0.79 0.95 18.60
CA ASN A 63 -1.98 0.71 19.42
C ASN A 63 -2.20 -0.78 19.73
N LEU A 64 -1.74 -1.69 18.86
CA LEU A 64 -1.74 -3.13 19.11
C LEU A 64 -0.58 -3.59 20.01
N GLY A 65 0.27 -2.67 20.45
CA GLY A 65 1.42 -2.95 21.32
C GLY A 65 2.67 -3.40 20.59
N CYS A 66 2.76 -3.23 19.27
CA CYS A 66 3.97 -3.52 18.50
C CYS A 66 5.03 -2.44 18.72
N ASP A 67 6.31 -2.82 18.59
CA ASP A 67 7.46 -1.90 18.56
C ASP A 67 7.69 -1.48 17.10
N VAL A 68 7.32 -0.24 16.74
CA VAL A 68 7.23 0.20 15.34
C VAL A 68 8.39 1.11 14.96
N THR A 69 9.08 0.77 13.88
CA THR A 69 10.03 1.64 13.18
C THR A 69 9.35 2.19 11.93
N LEU A 70 9.32 3.52 11.81
CA LEU A 70 8.82 4.22 10.63
C LEU A 70 9.98 4.53 9.68
N PHE A 71 9.79 4.26 8.38
CA PHE A 71 10.79 4.55 7.35
C PHE A 71 10.11 5.14 6.12
N ASP A 72 10.51 6.34 5.71
CA ASP A 72 9.97 7.01 4.51
C ASP A 72 11.02 7.91 3.86
N ILE A 73 10.86 8.16 2.56
CA ILE A 73 11.75 9.05 1.80
C ILE A 73 11.43 10.54 2.05
N SER A 74 10.16 10.86 2.36
CA SER A 74 9.66 12.22 2.53
C SER A 74 9.85 12.71 3.96
N GLU A 75 10.63 13.78 4.12
CA GLU A 75 10.82 14.44 5.42
C GLU A 75 9.50 15.06 5.94
N GLU A 76 8.69 15.64 5.05
CA GLU A 76 7.41 16.23 5.42
C GLU A 76 6.41 15.17 5.89
N GLN A 77 6.37 13.99 5.25
CA GLN A 77 5.53 12.88 5.69
C GLN A 77 5.93 12.42 7.09
N LEU A 78 7.22 12.26 7.37
CA LEU A 78 7.72 11.87 8.69
C LEU A 78 7.46 12.95 9.75
N ARG A 79 7.54 14.24 9.39
CA ARG A 79 7.20 15.34 10.29
C ARG A 79 5.71 15.27 10.70
N ILE A 80 4.83 15.00 9.75
CA ILE A 80 3.39 14.81 10.02
C ILE A 80 3.18 13.55 10.86
N ALA A 81 3.83 12.43 10.52
CA ALA A 81 3.75 11.19 11.28
C ALA A 81 4.11 11.40 12.75
N ASN A 82 5.21 12.11 13.04
CA ASN A 82 5.61 12.41 14.41
C ASN A 82 4.55 13.20 15.18
N SER A 83 3.92 14.21 14.54
CA SER A 83 2.81 14.96 15.16
C SER A 83 1.60 14.06 15.45
N LYS A 84 1.25 13.17 14.50
CA LYS A 84 0.12 12.25 14.66
C LYS A 84 0.36 11.17 15.72
N ILE A 85 1.59 10.71 15.87
CA ILE A 85 2.02 9.79 16.94
C ILE A 85 1.85 10.45 18.32
N ASP A 86 2.25 11.73 18.45
CA ASP A 86 2.07 12.49 19.70
C ASP A 86 0.57 12.69 20.01
N GLU A 87 -0.25 13.06 19.00
CA GLU A 87 -1.72 13.19 19.13
C GLU A 87 -2.39 11.88 19.55
N ALA A 88 -1.92 10.74 19.03
CA ALA A 88 -2.44 9.40 19.34
C ALA A 88 -1.93 8.83 20.68
N ASN A 89 -0.93 9.47 21.32
CA ASN A 89 -0.31 9.02 22.57
C ASN A 89 0.34 7.63 22.48
N VAL A 90 0.89 7.24 21.32
CA VAL A 90 1.50 5.91 21.10
C VAL A 90 3.04 5.94 21.04
N LYS A 91 3.66 7.04 21.43
CA LYS A 91 5.10 7.27 21.33
C LYS A 91 5.96 6.18 22.01
N ASN A 92 5.45 5.59 23.07
CA ASN A 92 6.17 4.52 23.80
C ASN A 92 6.32 3.23 22.98
N ASN A 93 5.55 3.06 21.93
CA ASN A 93 5.58 1.93 21.00
C ASN A 93 6.24 2.29 19.65
N ILE A 94 6.84 3.47 19.55
CA ILE A 94 7.62 3.89 18.39
C ILE A 94 9.10 3.76 18.74
N ASP A 95 9.77 2.82 18.08
CA ASP A 95 11.22 2.59 18.27
C ASP A 95 12.05 3.69 17.61
N SER A 96 11.74 4.01 16.35
CA SER A 96 12.43 5.05 15.60
C SER A 96 11.63 5.57 14.40
N ILE A 97 11.97 6.80 13.97
CA ILE A 97 11.45 7.46 12.77
C ILE A 97 12.66 7.82 11.91
N ILE A 98 12.79 7.19 10.74
CA ILE A 98 14.01 7.23 9.92
C ILE A 98 13.68 7.69 8.51
N GLN A 99 14.35 8.74 8.05
CA GLN A 99 14.31 9.12 6.64
C GLN A 99 15.26 8.24 5.83
N GLY A 100 14.75 7.67 4.73
CA GLY A 100 15.57 6.88 3.81
C GLY A 100 14.84 6.48 2.55
N ASP A 101 15.60 6.03 1.56
CA ASP A 101 15.10 5.60 0.25
C ASP A 101 15.10 4.07 0.17
N LEU A 102 13.96 3.48 -0.19
CA LEU A 102 13.83 2.03 -0.40
C LEU A 102 14.75 1.52 -1.53
N ASN A 103 15.14 2.38 -2.46
CA ASN A 103 16.11 2.05 -3.52
C ASN A 103 17.55 1.92 -3.02
N GLU A 104 17.81 2.24 -1.75
CA GLU A 104 19.13 2.14 -1.12
C GLU A 104 19.15 1.02 -0.09
N LYS A 105 20.35 0.53 0.22
CA LYS A 105 20.52 -0.44 1.31
C LYS A 105 20.12 0.20 2.65
N MET A 106 19.15 -0.42 3.32
CA MET A 106 18.71 0.05 4.64
C MET A 106 19.74 -0.25 5.72
N LYS A 107 19.97 0.74 6.60
CA LYS A 107 20.95 0.63 7.69
C LYS A 107 20.41 -0.14 8.90
N PHE A 108 19.71 -1.24 8.65
CA PHE A 108 19.25 -2.17 9.70
C PHE A 108 20.13 -3.41 9.72
N PRO A 109 20.31 -4.03 10.91
CA PRO A 109 20.95 -5.35 11.03
C PRO A 109 20.17 -6.41 10.25
N ASP A 110 20.86 -7.49 9.90
CA ASP A 110 20.20 -8.69 9.40
C ASP A 110 19.28 -9.27 10.49
N GLU A 111 18.16 -9.87 10.09
CA GLU A 111 17.25 -10.60 10.98
C GLU A 111 16.76 -9.77 12.18
N HIS A 112 16.44 -8.50 11.94
CA HIS A 112 16.05 -7.55 12.99
C HIS A 112 14.54 -7.50 13.26
N PHE A 113 13.71 -7.54 12.22
CA PHE A 113 12.27 -7.37 12.31
C PHE A 113 11.51 -8.71 12.28
N ASP A 114 10.41 -8.79 13.00
CA ASP A 114 9.46 -9.89 12.92
C ASP A 114 8.53 -9.73 11.71
N VAL A 115 8.17 -8.47 11.43
CA VAL A 115 7.26 -8.09 10.35
C VAL A 115 7.82 -6.86 9.62
N VAL A 116 7.77 -6.88 8.28
CA VAL A 116 7.95 -5.72 7.42
C VAL A 116 6.62 -5.44 6.72
N VAL A 117 6.17 -4.20 6.77
CA VAL A 117 4.97 -3.72 6.08
C VAL A 117 5.39 -2.69 5.05
N CYS A 118 4.86 -2.80 3.82
CA CYS A 118 5.06 -1.82 2.75
C CYS A 118 3.69 -1.54 2.10
N TYR A 119 2.86 -0.77 2.81
CA TYR A 119 1.48 -0.46 2.43
C TYR A 119 1.34 0.91 1.78
N GLY A 120 0.27 1.12 1.00
CA GLY A 120 0.04 2.35 0.25
C GLY A 120 0.78 2.42 -1.09
N ALA A 121 1.27 1.28 -1.56
CA ALA A 121 1.93 1.06 -2.85
C ALA A 121 3.33 1.71 -3.05
N PRO A 122 4.24 1.81 -2.04
CA PRO A 122 5.59 2.33 -2.30
C PRO A 122 6.34 1.52 -3.37
N LEU A 123 6.17 0.18 -3.41
CA LEU A 123 6.79 -0.69 -4.43
C LEU A 123 6.35 -0.37 -5.87
N SER A 124 5.18 0.23 -6.07
CA SER A 124 4.72 0.66 -7.38
C SER A 124 5.56 1.80 -7.96
N TYR A 125 6.23 2.59 -7.13
CA TYR A 125 7.13 3.67 -7.54
C TYR A 125 8.58 3.20 -7.73
N ILE A 126 8.88 1.93 -7.42
CA ILE A 126 10.19 1.31 -7.61
C ILE A 126 10.16 0.53 -8.92
N LEU A 127 10.71 1.10 -10.01
CA LEU A 127 10.57 0.50 -11.32
C LEU A 127 11.59 -0.61 -11.58
N GLU A 128 12.90 -0.32 -11.44
CA GLU A 128 13.97 -1.26 -11.84
C GLU A 128 14.56 -2.07 -10.67
N LYS A 129 14.44 -1.57 -9.43
CA LYS A 129 15.08 -2.15 -8.24
C LYS A 129 14.14 -2.96 -7.35
N ARG A 130 12.99 -3.38 -7.86
CA ARG A 130 11.98 -4.12 -7.07
C ARG A 130 12.55 -5.39 -6.42
N ASP A 131 13.30 -6.17 -7.22
CA ASP A 131 13.95 -7.38 -6.73
C ASP A 131 14.95 -7.09 -5.60
N ASP A 132 15.75 -6.04 -5.73
CA ASP A 132 16.73 -5.64 -4.71
C ASP A 132 16.04 -5.20 -3.41
N VAL A 133 14.92 -4.47 -3.52
CA VAL A 133 14.12 -4.04 -2.36
C VAL A 133 13.52 -5.26 -1.64
N ILE A 134 12.96 -6.22 -2.38
CA ILE A 134 12.40 -7.44 -1.77
C ILE A 134 13.50 -8.29 -1.13
N LYS A 135 14.68 -8.40 -1.73
CA LYS A 135 15.84 -9.05 -1.12
C LYS A 135 16.30 -8.34 0.16
N GLU A 136 16.27 -7.01 0.16
CA GLU A 136 16.62 -6.23 1.33
C GLU A 136 15.59 -6.43 2.46
N PHE A 137 14.28 -6.49 2.16
CA PHE A 137 13.27 -6.88 3.13
C PHE A 137 13.51 -8.29 3.68
N SER A 138 13.90 -9.24 2.81
CA SER A 138 14.26 -10.59 3.25
C SER A 138 15.48 -10.57 4.18
N ARG A 139 16.50 -9.77 3.88
CA ARG A 139 17.72 -9.66 4.72
C ARG A 139 17.40 -9.20 6.14
N ILE A 140 16.58 -8.15 6.28
CA ILE A 140 16.28 -7.53 7.59
C ILE A 140 15.20 -8.27 8.38
N LEU A 141 14.40 -9.12 7.76
CA LEU A 141 13.45 -9.99 8.44
C LEU A 141 14.14 -11.16 9.12
N LYS A 142 13.68 -11.50 10.31
CA LYS A 142 14.07 -12.74 11.02
C LYS A 142 13.70 -13.98 10.21
N PRO A 143 14.31 -15.16 10.48
CA PRO A 143 13.85 -16.42 9.91
C PRO A 143 12.35 -16.61 10.14
N SER A 144 11.63 -17.00 9.11
CA SER A 144 10.16 -17.11 9.11
C SER A 144 9.39 -15.81 9.37
N GLY A 145 10.08 -14.66 9.36
CA GLY A 145 9.47 -13.34 9.42
C GLY A 145 8.50 -13.09 8.26
N LYS A 146 7.61 -12.14 8.42
CA LYS A 146 6.50 -11.91 7.48
C LYS A 146 6.65 -10.57 6.78
N LEU A 147 6.44 -10.58 5.47
CA LEU A 147 6.36 -9.40 4.63
C LEU A 147 4.92 -9.17 4.21
N PHE A 148 4.41 -7.97 4.44
CA PHE A 148 3.10 -7.51 3.96
C PHE A 148 3.31 -6.35 3.00
N VAL A 149 2.80 -6.49 1.80
CA VAL A 149 2.89 -5.44 0.78
C VAL A 149 1.53 -5.11 0.21
N SER A 150 1.34 -3.84 -0.19
CA SER A 150 0.29 -3.47 -1.11
C SER A 150 0.87 -2.71 -2.29
N VAL A 151 0.37 -3.01 -3.49
CA VAL A 151 0.78 -2.39 -4.75
C VAL A 151 -0.43 -1.96 -5.56
N ASN A 152 -0.26 -1.02 -6.48
CA ASN A 152 -1.32 -0.65 -7.41
C ASN A 152 -1.63 -1.82 -8.34
N ASN A 153 -2.92 -2.10 -8.57
CA ASN A 153 -3.38 -3.17 -9.43
C ASN A 153 -3.70 -2.65 -10.84
N LYS A 154 -3.18 -3.32 -11.85
CA LYS A 154 -3.40 -3.01 -13.27
C LYS A 154 -4.89 -2.98 -13.63
N TRP A 155 -5.63 -3.99 -13.24
CA TRP A 155 -7.06 -4.08 -13.58
C TRP A 155 -7.91 -3.17 -12.72
N GLY A 156 -7.49 -2.91 -11.49
CA GLY A 156 -8.14 -1.99 -10.57
C GLY A 156 -8.11 -0.55 -11.07
N ILE A 157 -6.96 -0.07 -11.57
CA ILE A 157 -6.89 1.31 -12.09
C ILE A 157 -7.82 1.52 -13.28
N LEU A 158 -7.95 0.56 -14.20
CA LEU A 158 -8.83 0.66 -15.33
C LEU A 158 -10.30 0.75 -14.88
N LYS A 159 -10.71 -0.04 -13.89
CA LYS A 159 -12.05 0.07 -13.29
C LYS A 159 -12.29 1.43 -12.63
N MET A 160 -11.28 1.96 -11.93
CA MET A 160 -11.34 3.26 -11.29
C MET A 160 -11.53 4.39 -12.31
N LEU A 161 -10.81 4.36 -13.43
CA LEU A 161 -10.95 5.34 -14.52
C LEU A 161 -12.36 5.30 -15.13
N ILE A 162 -12.91 4.10 -15.36
CA ILE A 162 -14.29 3.92 -15.87
C ILE A 162 -15.28 4.43 -14.83
N GLY A 163 -15.15 4.02 -13.58
CA GLY A 163 -16.07 4.40 -12.49
C GLY A 163 -16.09 5.90 -12.20
N ARG A 164 -14.96 6.58 -12.41
CA ARG A 164 -14.84 8.05 -12.30
C ARG A 164 -15.27 8.79 -13.58
N GLN A 165 -15.71 8.07 -14.61
CA GLN A 165 -16.12 8.62 -15.91
C GLN A 165 -15.02 9.49 -16.56
N MET A 166 -13.78 9.05 -16.44
CA MET A 166 -12.63 9.78 -16.98
C MET A 166 -12.50 9.54 -18.49
N THR A 167 -13.47 10.08 -19.24
CA THR A 167 -13.65 9.88 -20.68
C THR A 167 -12.38 10.20 -21.46
N ASP A 168 -11.69 11.27 -21.09
CA ASP A 168 -10.48 11.74 -21.77
C ASP A 168 -9.37 10.66 -21.78
N PHE A 169 -9.28 9.84 -20.74
CA PHE A 169 -8.32 8.73 -20.68
C PHE A 169 -8.56 7.64 -21.74
N PHE A 170 -9.78 7.57 -22.30
CA PHE A 170 -10.16 6.55 -23.28
C PHE A 170 -10.36 7.11 -24.69
N SER A 171 -10.45 8.43 -24.85
CA SER A 171 -10.77 9.08 -26.13
C SER A 171 -9.69 9.99 -26.68
N ASP A 172 -8.74 10.45 -25.86
CA ASP A 172 -7.64 11.30 -26.28
C ASP A 172 -6.53 10.44 -26.93
N PRO A 173 -6.19 10.67 -28.21
CA PRO A 173 -5.10 9.95 -28.88
C PRO A 173 -3.75 10.10 -28.21
N ASP A 174 -3.56 11.18 -27.43
CA ASP A 174 -2.33 11.40 -26.67
C ASP A 174 -2.27 10.58 -25.37
N TYR A 175 -3.35 9.90 -24.99
CA TYR A 175 -3.38 9.01 -23.82
C TYR A 175 -2.90 7.58 -24.13
N TRP A 176 -1.81 7.47 -24.86
CA TRP A 176 -1.11 6.23 -25.22
C TRP A 176 -0.70 5.38 -24.01
N TYR A 177 -0.61 5.96 -22.83
CA TYR A 177 -0.22 5.27 -21.60
C TYR A 177 -1.24 4.21 -21.13
N ILE A 178 -2.51 4.28 -21.53
CA ILE A 178 -3.48 3.19 -21.24
C ILE A 178 -3.01 1.89 -21.90
N ASP A 179 -2.61 1.96 -23.18
CA ASP A 179 -2.08 0.81 -23.90
C ASP A 179 -0.78 0.31 -23.22
N GLN A 180 0.09 1.21 -22.82
CA GLN A 180 1.34 0.86 -22.13
C GLN A 180 1.08 0.20 -20.77
N VAL A 181 0.10 0.71 -19.99
CA VAL A 181 -0.31 0.06 -18.73
C VAL A 181 -0.87 -1.34 -19.00
N ILE A 182 -1.67 -1.52 -20.03
CA ILE A 182 -2.22 -2.83 -20.41
C ILE A 182 -1.10 -3.80 -20.79
N GLU A 183 -0.15 -3.38 -21.63
CA GLU A 183 0.92 -4.21 -22.14
C GLU A 183 1.97 -4.55 -21.08
N SER A 184 2.52 -3.54 -20.40
CA SER A 184 3.67 -3.68 -19.50
C SER A 184 3.35 -3.46 -18.01
N GLY A 185 2.23 -2.82 -17.67
CA GLY A 185 1.93 -2.34 -16.32
C GLY A 185 2.58 -0.98 -16.00
N ASP A 186 3.46 -0.46 -16.82
CA ASP A 186 4.18 0.78 -16.52
C ASP A 186 3.39 2.01 -16.95
N LEU A 187 3.30 2.99 -16.06
CA LEU A 187 2.83 4.33 -16.32
C LEU A 187 4.00 5.29 -16.17
N PRO A 188 4.59 5.78 -17.27
CA PRO A 188 5.68 6.74 -17.20
C PRO A 188 5.19 8.10 -16.72
N ARG A 189 6.13 8.97 -16.33
CA ARG A 189 5.81 10.38 -16.04
C ARG A 189 5.23 11.05 -17.27
N HIS A 190 4.12 11.73 -17.09
CA HIS A 190 3.47 12.50 -18.13
C HIS A 190 2.92 13.81 -17.57
N GLU A 191 2.99 14.90 -18.30
CA GLU A 191 2.57 16.24 -17.86
C GLU A 191 1.08 16.36 -17.48
N LYS A 192 0.24 15.52 -18.10
CA LYS A 192 -1.20 15.46 -17.83
C LYS A 192 -1.56 14.55 -16.63
N VAL A 193 -0.57 13.87 -16.05
CA VAL A 193 -0.75 12.95 -14.91
C VAL A 193 0.02 13.49 -13.72
N ASP A 194 -0.70 14.02 -12.76
CA ASP A 194 -0.12 14.59 -11.54
C ASP A 194 0.31 13.51 -10.56
N HIS A 195 1.15 12.59 -11.03
CA HIS A 195 1.75 11.53 -10.24
C HIS A 195 3.11 11.13 -10.79
N PRO A 196 4.07 10.69 -9.95
CA PRO A 196 5.31 10.09 -10.42
C PRO A 196 5.07 8.85 -11.28
N ALA A 197 6.07 8.49 -12.10
CA ALA A 197 6.07 7.23 -12.83
C ALA A 197 5.87 6.05 -11.86
N ARG A 198 5.08 5.06 -12.26
CA ARG A 198 4.75 3.91 -11.41
C ARG A 198 4.38 2.69 -12.23
N HIS A 199 4.40 1.55 -11.57
CA HIS A 199 4.01 0.28 -12.12
C HIS A 199 2.71 -0.23 -11.48
N PHE A 200 1.85 -0.79 -12.30
CA PHE A 200 0.62 -1.49 -11.92
C PHE A 200 0.81 -2.98 -12.08
N PHE A 201 0.68 -3.71 -11.00
CA PHE A 201 0.93 -5.15 -10.94
C PHE A 201 -0.29 -5.97 -11.33
N GLU A 202 -0.05 -7.19 -11.78
CA GLU A 202 -1.00 -8.30 -11.73
C GLU A 202 -0.67 -9.22 -10.54
N ALA A 203 -1.65 -9.95 -10.02
CA ALA A 203 -1.45 -10.83 -8.86
C ALA A 203 -0.36 -11.89 -9.09
N LYS A 204 -0.30 -12.45 -10.30
CA LYS A 204 0.74 -13.42 -10.68
C LYS A 204 2.15 -12.84 -10.66
N GLU A 205 2.28 -11.57 -11.06
CA GLU A 205 3.56 -10.85 -11.10
C GLU A 205 4.03 -10.54 -9.66
N LEU A 206 3.14 -10.02 -8.81
CA LEU A 206 3.46 -9.77 -7.41
C LEU A 206 3.87 -11.04 -6.68
N ARG A 207 3.16 -12.15 -6.92
CA ARG A 207 3.54 -13.48 -6.38
C ARG A 207 4.94 -13.86 -6.84
N ALA A 208 5.23 -13.79 -8.14
CA ALA A 208 6.53 -14.14 -8.68
C ALA A 208 7.66 -13.28 -8.13
N LEU A 209 7.42 -11.97 -7.96
CA LEU A 209 8.37 -11.05 -7.35
C LEU A 209 8.76 -11.48 -5.93
N LEU A 210 7.79 -11.88 -5.11
CA LEU A 210 8.07 -12.37 -3.75
C LEU A 210 8.76 -13.74 -3.76
N ASP A 211 8.21 -14.70 -4.51
CA ASP A 211 8.68 -16.08 -4.52
C ASP A 211 10.12 -16.19 -5.07
N ASN A 212 10.50 -15.33 -6.03
CA ASN A 212 11.86 -15.29 -6.59
C ASN A 212 12.89 -14.59 -5.69
N ASN A 213 12.45 -13.88 -4.64
CA ASN A 213 13.32 -13.04 -3.82
C ASN A 213 13.31 -13.42 -2.32
N GLY A 214 13.17 -14.71 -2.01
CA GLY A 214 13.37 -15.26 -0.67
C GLY A 214 12.12 -15.31 0.20
N PHE A 215 10.94 -15.28 -0.43
CA PHE A 215 9.66 -15.47 0.26
C PHE A 215 8.87 -16.63 -0.34
N SER A 216 8.02 -17.23 0.47
CA SER A 216 6.90 -18.06 0.02
C SER A 216 5.63 -17.23 0.16
N THR A 217 4.94 -16.96 -0.95
CA THR A 217 3.67 -16.22 -0.92
C THR A 217 2.58 -17.07 -0.29
N VAL A 218 2.10 -16.65 0.86
CA VAL A 218 1.11 -17.36 1.69
C VAL A 218 -0.31 -16.95 1.35
N LYS A 219 -0.55 -15.65 1.12
CA LYS A 219 -1.89 -15.09 0.91
C LYS A 219 -1.83 -13.91 -0.05
N LEU A 220 -2.82 -13.80 -0.91
CA LEU A 220 -3.08 -12.64 -1.76
C LEU A 220 -4.46 -12.07 -1.45
N GLY A 221 -4.66 -10.78 -1.76
CA GLY A 221 -5.95 -10.11 -1.64
C GLY A 221 -6.06 -8.94 -2.59
N GLY A 222 -7.27 -8.52 -2.89
CA GLY A 222 -7.55 -7.28 -3.61
C GLY A 222 -8.30 -6.28 -2.71
N SER A 223 -8.00 -5.02 -2.75
CA SER A 223 -8.58 -4.04 -1.81
C SER A 223 -8.92 -2.71 -2.48
N PRO A 224 -10.21 -2.26 -2.37
CA PRO A 224 -11.42 -3.08 -2.25
C PRO A 224 -11.71 -3.81 -3.57
N CYS A 225 -12.43 -4.93 -3.54
CA CYS A 225 -12.74 -5.75 -4.71
C CYS A 225 -14.10 -5.42 -5.34
N ILE A 226 -15.16 -5.61 -4.57
CA ILE A 226 -16.55 -5.43 -5.04
C ILE A 226 -16.84 -3.95 -5.31
N SER A 227 -16.35 -3.08 -4.44
CA SER A 227 -16.57 -1.63 -4.53
C SER A 227 -15.63 -0.93 -5.51
N CYS A 228 -14.63 -1.63 -6.08
CA CYS A 228 -13.64 -1.03 -6.99
C CYS A 228 -14.33 -0.42 -8.22
N GLY A 229 -14.10 0.88 -8.45
CA GLY A 229 -14.74 1.66 -9.51
C GLY A 229 -16.15 2.18 -9.18
N HIS A 230 -16.66 1.94 -7.96
CA HIS A 230 -18.01 2.34 -7.54
C HIS A 230 -18.02 3.37 -6.39
N GLN A 231 -17.04 4.26 -6.33
CA GLN A 231 -16.89 5.20 -5.21
C GLN A 231 -18.13 6.08 -4.97
N ALA A 232 -18.70 6.66 -6.03
CA ALA A 232 -19.86 7.53 -5.91
C ALA A 232 -21.11 6.76 -5.43
N ASN A 233 -21.31 5.54 -5.95
CA ASN A 233 -22.41 4.68 -5.54
C ASN A 233 -22.25 4.24 -4.09
N LEU A 234 -21.03 3.91 -3.68
CA LEU A 234 -20.72 3.50 -2.33
C LEU A 234 -20.93 4.64 -1.32
N GLU A 235 -20.59 5.88 -1.71
CA GLU A 235 -20.85 7.05 -0.87
C GLU A 235 -22.36 7.26 -0.66
N GLU A 236 -23.19 7.05 -1.68
CA GLU A 236 -24.64 7.10 -1.52
C GLU A 236 -25.17 5.99 -0.61
N ILE A 237 -24.69 4.74 -0.81
CA ILE A 237 -25.06 3.58 0.02
C ILE A 237 -24.64 3.82 1.49
N SER A 238 -23.51 4.47 1.73
CA SER A 238 -22.94 4.71 3.05
C SER A 238 -23.81 5.57 3.97
N LYS A 239 -24.76 6.30 3.42
CA LYS A 239 -25.77 7.05 4.19
C LYS A 239 -26.72 6.12 4.99
N ASN A 240 -26.78 4.84 4.62
CA ASN A 240 -27.46 3.80 5.37
C ASN A 240 -26.42 2.87 6.03
N ASN A 241 -26.30 2.94 7.34
CA ASN A 241 -25.31 2.19 8.11
C ASN A 241 -25.42 0.66 7.95
N GLU A 242 -26.64 0.12 7.86
CA GLU A 242 -26.82 -1.33 7.70
C GLU A 242 -26.42 -1.78 6.29
N ALA A 243 -26.72 -0.97 5.27
CA ALA A 243 -26.27 -1.25 3.91
C ALA A 243 -24.73 -1.20 3.81
N LEU A 244 -24.10 -0.18 4.40
CA LEU A 244 -22.63 -0.07 4.44
C LEU A 244 -22.01 -1.28 5.15
N LYS A 245 -22.55 -1.67 6.30
CA LYS A 245 -22.09 -2.85 7.05
C LYS A 245 -22.20 -4.13 6.21
N THR A 246 -23.27 -4.29 5.45
CA THR A 246 -23.44 -5.42 4.54
C THR A 246 -22.37 -5.43 3.46
N ILE A 247 -22.06 -4.28 2.84
CA ILE A 247 -20.98 -4.17 1.84
C ILE A 247 -19.61 -4.50 2.47
N ILE A 248 -19.32 -4.00 3.66
CA ILE A 248 -18.08 -4.32 4.38
C ILE A 248 -17.95 -5.83 4.60
N ASN A 249 -19.02 -6.50 5.02
CA ASN A 249 -19.01 -7.96 5.21
C ASN A 249 -18.75 -8.71 3.89
N ILE A 250 -19.37 -8.27 2.79
CA ILE A 250 -19.13 -8.85 1.47
C ILE A 250 -17.66 -8.68 1.04
N GLU A 251 -17.09 -7.50 1.24
CA GLU A 251 -15.67 -7.26 0.96
C GLU A 251 -14.78 -8.19 1.80
N LEU A 252 -15.00 -8.29 3.10
CA LEU A 252 -14.24 -9.16 4.01
C LEU A 252 -14.31 -10.64 3.62
N GLU A 253 -15.45 -11.10 3.12
CA GLU A 253 -15.64 -12.49 2.67
C GLU A 253 -15.04 -12.78 1.30
N THR A 254 -14.80 -11.76 0.49
CA THR A 254 -14.46 -11.95 -0.94
C THR A 254 -13.05 -11.54 -1.31
N TYR A 255 -12.45 -10.55 -0.65
CA TYR A 255 -11.22 -9.89 -1.08
C TYR A 255 -9.99 -10.83 -1.22
N THR A 256 -9.99 -11.99 -0.57
CA THR A 256 -8.91 -12.98 -0.68
C THR A 256 -9.25 -14.20 -1.54
N LYS A 257 -10.44 -14.23 -2.17
CA LYS A 257 -10.79 -15.30 -3.12
C LYS A 257 -9.99 -15.13 -4.39
N ASP A 258 -9.40 -16.21 -4.90
CA ASP A 258 -8.54 -16.18 -6.10
C ASP A 258 -9.19 -15.46 -7.30
N THR A 259 -10.51 -15.64 -7.49
CA THR A 259 -11.28 -14.98 -8.56
C THR A 259 -11.48 -13.47 -8.33
N MET A 260 -11.15 -12.97 -7.14
CA MET A 260 -11.40 -11.58 -6.74
C MET A 260 -10.12 -10.76 -6.57
N VAL A 261 -8.97 -11.41 -6.40
CA VAL A 261 -7.71 -10.72 -6.09
C VAL A 261 -7.38 -9.62 -7.11
N ASP A 262 -7.42 -9.92 -8.40
CA ASP A 262 -7.15 -8.94 -9.47
C ASP A 262 -8.30 -7.93 -9.69
N ASN A 263 -9.35 -7.95 -8.86
CA ASN A 263 -10.45 -7.02 -8.96
C ASN A 263 -10.31 -5.75 -8.09
N GLY A 264 -9.39 -5.73 -7.12
CA GLY A 264 -9.19 -4.60 -6.22
C GLY A 264 -8.39 -3.45 -6.86
N GLU A 265 -8.51 -2.24 -6.28
CA GLU A 265 -7.63 -1.12 -6.63
C GLU A 265 -6.18 -1.42 -6.27
N PHE A 266 -5.98 -2.04 -5.10
CA PHE A 266 -4.68 -2.54 -4.63
C PHE A 266 -4.66 -4.06 -4.64
N LEU A 267 -3.47 -4.60 -4.93
CA LEU A 267 -3.13 -5.99 -4.60
C LEU A 267 -2.45 -6.01 -3.25
N LEU A 268 -2.89 -6.91 -2.38
CA LEU A 268 -2.27 -7.21 -1.11
C LEU A 268 -1.54 -8.56 -1.23
N ALA A 269 -0.35 -8.66 -0.65
CA ALA A 269 0.36 -9.92 -0.54
C ALA A 269 0.99 -10.10 0.83
N MET A 270 0.94 -11.33 1.33
CA MET A 270 1.72 -11.78 2.48
C MET A 270 2.73 -12.83 2.02
N GLY A 271 4.01 -12.54 2.23
CA GLY A 271 5.12 -13.47 2.06
C GLY A 271 5.69 -13.90 3.42
N ARG A 272 6.10 -15.17 3.53
CA ARG A 272 6.90 -15.67 4.65
C ARG A 272 8.32 -15.87 4.16
N LYS A 273 9.32 -15.34 4.87
CA LYS A 273 10.73 -15.57 4.59
C LYS A 273 11.04 -17.07 4.67
N VAL A 274 11.69 -17.62 3.62
CA VAL A 274 12.12 -19.01 3.50
C VAL A 274 13.57 -19.19 3.89
#